data_6fbd080bc3c616c5ea23504745c6ce4a
#
_entry.id   6fbd080bc3c616c5ea23504745c6ce4a
#
_cell.length_a   1.000
_cell.length_b   1.000
_cell.length_c   1.000
_cell.angle_alpha   90.00
_cell.angle_beta   90.00
_cell.angle_gamma   90.00
#
_symmetry.space_group_name_H-M   'P 1'
#
loop_
_entity.id
_entity.type
_entity.pdbx_description
1 polymer ?
#
loop_
_entity_poly.entity_id
_entity_poly.type
_entity_poly.pdbx_seq_one_letter_code
_entity_poly.pdbx_strand_id
1 'polypeptide(L)'
;LVTRLQNSPHYRVVGFLTYGKSLRKHTIAECPVYYFENQHSVEYLRDRVDVDAILFATNDDAQQEQERLIRYCTEQGVKILIAPPIDEVIDGKIMKQSIREIKIEDLLGRPEIRISMDEIIANFRGRTILVTGAAGSIGSELCRQLATFGVKELILFDNGETPMHNLRLELEERYPTLKFIPVIGDVRIPARLDFVFRTYHPQVVFHAAAYKHVPLMEENPCEAVLVNVAGTRNVADKCIEYDVEKMVMISTDKAVNPTNVMGCTKRLAEIYVQSLGLSIEQGRTPGKTRFVTTRFGNVLGSNGSVIPRFRDQISKGGPVTVTHPDITRFFMTIPEACRLVMEAATMSTGNQIFVFDMGESVKIAHLARRMISLAGFEPEKDIRIEYTGLRPGEKLYEEVLSNKENTLPTTHDRIRIAKVREYDYGEACGVAEELETLSRKVEIPDMIRLMKRTVPEFKSKNSKYEIYD
;
A
#
# COMPACT_ATOMS: atom_id res chain seq x y z
N LEU A 1 28.89 7.14 5.14
CA LEU A 1 28.68 5.70 5.05
C LEU A 1 30.00 4.94 5.25
N VAL A 2 31.02 5.19 4.44
CA VAL A 2 32.32 4.45 4.45
C VAL A 2 32.98 4.44 5.81
N THR A 3 33.20 5.59 6.43
CA THR A 3 33.82 5.73 7.77
C THR A 3 33.05 4.92 8.83
N ARG A 4 31.74 4.84 8.69
CA ARG A 4 30.87 4.06 9.59
C ARG A 4 31.01 2.55 9.35
N LEU A 5 31.13 2.14 8.09
CA LEU A 5 31.34 0.73 7.73
C LEU A 5 32.73 0.25 8.18
N GLN A 6 33.77 1.06 8.03
CA GLN A 6 35.14 0.75 8.47
C GLN A 6 35.23 0.55 9.98
N ASN A 7 34.36 1.23 10.75
CA ASN A 7 34.26 1.08 12.21
C ASN A 7 33.28 -0.01 12.65
N SER A 8 32.62 -0.70 11.70
CA SER A 8 31.67 -1.77 12.01
C SER A 8 32.39 -3.10 12.27
N PRO A 9 32.05 -3.85 13.35
CA PRO A 9 32.61 -5.17 13.57
C PRO A 9 32.09 -6.24 12.57
N HIS A 10 31.13 -5.89 11.71
CA HIS A 10 30.44 -6.83 10.84
C HIS A 10 30.83 -6.71 9.36
N TYR A 11 31.50 -5.62 8.98
CA TYR A 11 31.83 -5.33 7.59
C TYR A 11 33.28 -4.90 7.44
N ARG A 12 33.92 -5.42 6.37
CA ARG A 12 35.22 -4.98 5.93
C ARG A 12 35.08 -4.36 4.54
N VAL A 13 35.31 -3.06 4.43
CA VAL A 13 35.30 -2.37 3.14
C VAL A 13 36.60 -2.70 2.42
N VAL A 14 36.50 -3.40 1.29
CA VAL A 14 37.67 -3.82 0.45
C VAL A 14 37.87 -2.91 -0.75
N GLY A 15 36.92 -2.08 -1.11
CA GLY A 15 37.04 -1.12 -2.21
C GLY A 15 35.74 -0.48 -2.62
N PHE A 16 35.82 0.31 -3.68
CA PHE A 16 34.69 0.97 -4.33
C PHE A 16 34.54 0.44 -5.74
N LEU A 17 33.30 0.28 -6.18
CA LEU A 17 32.97 -0.12 -7.55
C LEU A 17 32.40 1.08 -8.32
N THR A 18 32.89 1.33 -9.54
CA THR A 18 32.42 2.43 -10.39
C THR A 18 32.17 1.93 -11.83
N TYR A 19 31.25 2.58 -12.50
CA TYR A 19 30.99 2.40 -13.95
C TYR A 19 31.88 3.31 -14.82
N GLY A 20 32.52 4.32 -14.25
CA GLY A 20 33.32 5.32 -14.96
C GLY A 20 34.81 4.99 -15.01
N LYS A 21 35.40 4.96 -16.22
CA LYS A 21 36.85 4.70 -16.40
C LYS A 21 37.74 5.79 -15.81
N SER A 22 37.23 6.99 -15.57
CA SER A 22 37.96 8.15 -15.07
C SER A 22 38.53 7.97 -13.65
N LEU A 23 37.93 7.11 -12.85
CA LEU A 23 38.36 6.84 -11.47
C LEU A 23 39.25 5.59 -11.34
N ARG A 24 39.61 4.94 -12.42
CA ARG A 24 40.50 3.77 -12.42
C ARG A 24 41.89 4.14 -11.86
N LYS A 25 42.39 3.36 -10.92
CA LYS A 25 43.66 3.59 -10.17
C LYS A 25 43.57 4.68 -9.08
N HIS A 26 42.40 5.19 -8.75
CA HIS A 26 42.24 6.05 -7.58
C HIS A 26 42.00 5.24 -6.31
N THR A 27 42.25 5.86 -5.17
CA THR A 27 41.85 5.36 -3.86
C THR A 27 40.89 6.34 -3.21
N ILE A 28 39.86 5.82 -2.57
CA ILE A 28 38.90 6.60 -1.79
C ILE A 28 38.91 6.03 -0.38
N ALA A 29 39.13 6.88 0.63
CA ALA A 29 39.25 6.46 2.03
C ALA A 29 40.22 5.27 2.22
N GLU A 30 41.40 5.34 1.57
CA GLU A 30 42.45 4.32 1.57
C GLU A 30 42.08 2.99 0.88
N CYS A 31 40.91 2.88 0.30
CA CYS A 31 40.45 1.70 -0.41
C CYS A 31 40.56 1.88 -1.93
N PRO A 32 40.93 0.84 -2.69
CA PRO A 32 41.05 0.90 -4.15
C PRO A 32 39.70 1.08 -4.83
N VAL A 33 39.72 1.69 -6.01
CA VAL A 33 38.54 1.82 -6.86
C VAL A 33 38.62 0.82 -8.01
N TYR A 34 37.64 -0.06 -8.09
CA TYR A 34 37.46 -1.06 -9.14
C TYR A 34 36.49 -0.54 -10.18
N TYR A 35 36.66 -1.01 -11.41
CA TYR A 35 35.82 -0.66 -12.53
C TYR A 35 34.93 -1.84 -12.94
N PHE A 36 33.64 -1.59 -13.02
CA PHE A 36 32.67 -2.56 -13.54
C PHE A 36 32.45 -2.37 -15.04
N GLU A 37 32.65 -3.39 -15.81
CA GLU A 37 32.43 -3.42 -17.24
C GLU A 37 31.51 -4.57 -17.67
N ASN A 38 31.72 -5.75 -17.13
CA ASN A 38 31.00 -6.97 -17.49
C ASN A 38 31.10 -8.03 -16.37
N GLN A 39 30.62 -9.23 -16.67
CA GLN A 39 30.63 -10.38 -15.76
C GLN A 39 32.02 -10.68 -15.19
N HIS A 40 33.08 -10.59 -15.98
CA HIS A 40 34.45 -10.86 -15.52
C HIS A 40 34.93 -9.89 -14.46
N SER A 41 34.36 -8.69 -14.41
CA SER A 41 34.64 -7.76 -13.31
C SER A 41 34.10 -8.30 -11.97
N VAL A 42 32.94 -8.94 -11.96
CA VAL A 42 32.37 -9.56 -10.73
C VAL A 42 33.15 -10.83 -10.35
N GLU A 43 33.51 -11.67 -11.32
CA GLU A 43 34.37 -12.84 -11.12
C GLU A 43 35.70 -12.43 -10.48
N TYR A 44 36.34 -11.39 -11.00
CA TYR A 44 37.59 -10.86 -10.46
C TYR A 44 37.43 -10.38 -9.01
N LEU A 45 36.34 -9.65 -8.70
CA LEU A 45 36.07 -9.18 -7.35
C LEU A 45 35.85 -10.34 -6.37
N ARG A 46 35.12 -11.37 -6.78
CA ARG A 46 34.90 -12.57 -5.96
C ARG A 46 36.21 -13.35 -5.74
N ASP A 47 36.92 -13.69 -6.82
CA ASP A 47 37.99 -14.68 -6.77
C ASP A 47 39.38 -14.10 -6.41
N ARG A 48 39.59 -12.80 -6.65
CA ARG A 48 40.88 -12.14 -6.44
C ARG A 48 40.89 -11.12 -5.33
N VAL A 49 39.72 -10.53 -5.04
CA VAL A 49 39.57 -9.50 -4.00
C VAL A 49 38.86 -10.06 -2.76
N ASP A 50 38.26 -11.24 -2.88
CA ASP A 50 37.52 -11.93 -1.81
C ASP A 50 36.31 -11.10 -1.36
N VAL A 51 35.47 -10.70 -2.33
CA VAL A 51 34.26 -9.91 -2.12
C VAL A 51 33.05 -10.82 -1.93
N ASP A 52 32.44 -10.79 -0.77
CA ASP A 52 31.22 -11.54 -0.44
C ASP A 52 29.93 -10.78 -0.85
N ALA A 53 30.03 -9.45 -0.88
CA ALA A 53 28.86 -8.61 -1.13
C ALA A 53 29.22 -7.28 -1.80
N ILE A 54 28.28 -6.76 -2.60
CA ILE A 54 28.32 -5.40 -3.15
C ILE A 54 27.20 -4.60 -2.46
N LEU A 55 27.56 -3.44 -1.91
CA LEU A 55 26.65 -2.55 -1.20
C LEU A 55 26.35 -1.31 -2.05
N PHE A 56 25.09 -1.11 -2.40
CA PHE A 56 24.59 0.15 -2.92
C PHE A 56 24.45 1.17 -1.79
N ALA A 57 25.03 2.35 -1.98
CA ALA A 57 25.03 3.40 -0.97
C ALA A 57 23.69 4.12 -0.85
N THR A 58 22.93 4.17 -1.92
CA THR A 58 21.60 4.80 -2.00
C THR A 58 20.64 3.97 -2.84
N ASN A 59 19.34 4.21 -2.68
CA ASN A 59 18.32 3.63 -3.56
C ASN A 59 18.49 4.10 -5.01
N ASP A 60 18.89 5.36 -5.23
CA ASP A 60 19.10 5.93 -6.55
C ASP A 60 20.22 5.19 -7.31
N ASP A 61 21.32 4.83 -6.61
CA ASP A 61 22.41 4.04 -7.20
C ASP A 61 21.92 2.66 -7.63
N ALA A 62 21.09 2.01 -6.82
CA ALA A 62 20.54 0.70 -7.15
C ALA A 62 19.54 0.77 -8.32
N GLN A 63 18.80 1.88 -8.45
CA GLN A 63 17.82 2.10 -9.52
C GLN A 63 18.46 2.44 -10.86
N GLN A 64 19.58 3.18 -10.85
CA GLN A 64 20.33 3.51 -12.06
C GLN A 64 21.09 2.30 -12.63
N GLU A 65 21.26 1.27 -11.82
CA GLU A 65 21.86 0.02 -12.27
C GLU A 65 20.88 -0.71 -13.22
N GLN A 66 21.28 -0.85 -14.49
CA GLN A 66 20.46 -1.44 -15.55
C GLN A 66 20.49 -2.98 -15.54
N GLU A 67 20.32 -3.60 -14.38
CA GLU A 67 20.16 -5.06 -14.19
C GLU A 67 21.43 -5.91 -14.46
N ARG A 68 22.50 -5.36 -15.03
CA ARG A 68 23.70 -6.15 -15.38
C ARG A 68 24.52 -6.55 -14.15
N LEU A 69 24.84 -5.60 -13.28
CA LEU A 69 25.65 -5.87 -12.09
C LEU A 69 24.87 -6.79 -11.13
N ILE A 70 23.57 -6.53 -10.94
CA ILE A 70 22.70 -7.33 -10.10
C ILE A 70 22.68 -8.78 -10.59
N ARG A 71 22.46 -9.00 -11.89
CA ARG A 71 22.45 -10.32 -12.50
C ARG A 71 23.78 -11.04 -12.32
N TYR A 72 24.89 -10.41 -12.68
CA TYR A 72 26.21 -11.04 -12.59
C TYR A 72 26.61 -11.37 -11.15
N CYS A 73 26.25 -10.51 -10.19
CA CYS A 73 26.46 -10.82 -8.77
C CYS A 73 25.68 -12.06 -8.34
N THR A 74 24.40 -12.14 -8.73
CA THR A 74 23.53 -13.28 -8.40
C THR A 74 24.07 -14.57 -9.03
N GLU A 75 24.46 -14.55 -10.30
CA GLU A 75 25.06 -15.69 -11.01
C GLU A 75 26.36 -16.17 -10.36
N GLN A 76 27.12 -15.26 -9.77
CA GLN A 76 28.41 -15.54 -9.12
C GLN A 76 28.31 -15.78 -7.61
N GLY A 77 27.11 -15.75 -7.04
CA GLY A 77 26.88 -15.93 -5.59
C GLY A 77 27.36 -14.75 -4.72
N VAL A 78 27.61 -13.58 -5.31
CA VAL A 78 27.95 -12.35 -4.59
C VAL A 78 26.67 -11.67 -4.13
N LYS A 79 26.53 -11.43 -2.83
CA LYS A 79 25.34 -10.81 -2.25
C LYS A 79 25.22 -9.35 -2.68
N ILE A 80 23.98 -8.90 -2.86
CA ILE A 80 23.69 -7.51 -3.15
C ILE A 80 22.96 -6.92 -1.95
N LEU A 81 23.55 -5.88 -1.37
CA LEU A 81 23.10 -5.21 -0.19
C LEU A 81 22.72 -3.76 -0.52
N ILE A 82 21.85 -3.20 0.29
CA ILE A 82 21.51 -1.79 0.27
C ILE A 82 21.68 -1.19 1.67
N ALA A 83 22.23 0.03 1.72
CA ALA A 83 22.32 0.77 2.95
C ALA A 83 20.95 1.36 3.33
N PRO A 84 20.60 1.42 4.62
CA PRO A 84 19.40 2.10 5.07
C PRO A 84 19.49 3.60 4.78
N PRO A 85 18.34 4.30 4.65
CA PRO A 85 18.32 5.76 4.64
C PRO A 85 19.07 6.34 5.85
N ILE A 86 19.62 7.55 5.69
CA ILE A 86 20.45 8.17 6.74
C ILE A 86 19.67 8.34 8.05
N ASP A 87 18.36 8.52 7.96
CA ASP A 87 17.45 8.72 9.09
C ASP A 87 17.17 7.45 9.92
N GLU A 88 17.49 6.26 9.39
CA GLU A 88 17.36 4.98 10.10
C GLU A 88 18.65 4.57 10.86
N VAL A 89 19.66 5.42 10.87
CA VAL A 89 20.92 5.15 11.56
C VAL A 89 20.80 5.57 13.02
N ILE A 90 20.58 4.62 13.92
CA ILE A 90 20.47 4.82 15.35
C ILE A 90 21.85 5.14 15.93
N ASP A 91 21.96 6.22 16.73
CA ASP A 91 23.19 6.66 17.44
C ASP A 91 24.44 6.79 16.55
N GLY A 92 24.27 7.07 15.26
CA GLY A 92 25.38 7.23 14.34
C GLY A 92 26.14 5.94 13.98
N LYS A 93 25.64 4.77 14.37
CA LYS A 93 26.22 3.45 14.06
C LYS A 93 25.34 2.69 13.07
N ILE A 94 25.96 2.14 12.03
CA ILE A 94 25.29 1.18 11.14
C ILE A 94 25.44 -0.20 11.76
N MET A 95 24.32 -0.77 12.20
CA MET A 95 24.27 -2.13 12.69
C MET A 95 24.11 -3.12 11.53
N LYS A 96 24.54 -4.38 11.71
CA LYS A 96 24.35 -5.44 10.70
C LYS A 96 22.88 -5.59 10.27
N GLN A 97 21.95 -5.36 11.17
CA GLN A 97 20.50 -5.42 10.92
C GLN A 97 19.98 -4.29 10.03
N SER A 98 20.72 -3.17 9.92
CA SER A 98 20.33 -2.02 9.10
C SER A 98 20.69 -2.19 7.63
N ILE A 99 21.73 -2.99 7.32
CA ILE A 99 22.10 -3.32 5.94
C ILE A 99 21.41 -4.64 5.58
N ARG A 100 20.66 -4.64 4.50
CA ARG A 100 19.85 -5.78 4.05
C ARG A 100 20.08 -6.11 2.59
N GLU A 101 19.69 -7.29 2.19
CA GLU A 101 19.66 -7.66 0.77
C GLU A 101 18.69 -6.76 0.00
N ILE A 102 19.06 -6.45 -1.25
CA ILE A 102 18.24 -5.65 -2.14
C ILE A 102 16.92 -6.36 -2.45
N LYS A 103 15.84 -5.59 -2.44
CA LYS A 103 14.51 -6.07 -2.80
C LYS A 103 14.04 -5.37 -4.06
N ILE A 104 13.03 -5.94 -4.71
CA ILE A 104 12.45 -5.36 -5.92
C ILE A 104 11.90 -3.95 -5.68
N GLU A 105 11.45 -3.67 -4.47
CA GLU A 105 10.95 -2.37 -4.03
C GLU A 105 12.02 -1.28 -4.15
N ASP A 106 13.28 -1.62 -3.90
CA ASP A 106 14.42 -0.70 -3.98
C ASP A 106 14.75 -0.30 -5.42
N LEU A 107 14.35 -1.13 -6.39
CA LEU A 107 14.63 -0.92 -7.82
C LEU A 107 13.54 -0.14 -8.56
N LEU A 108 12.45 0.21 -7.92
CA LEU A 108 11.29 0.80 -8.60
C LEU A 108 11.36 2.31 -8.84
N GLY A 109 12.49 2.95 -8.58
CA GLY A 109 12.78 4.30 -9.07
C GLY A 109 11.96 5.42 -8.41
N ARG A 110 11.46 5.23 -7.20
CA ARG A 110 10.66 6.23 -6.52
C ARG A 110 11.43 6.85 -5.34
N PRO A 111 11.64 8.19 -5.33
CA PRO A 111 12.23 8.84 -4.17
C PRO A 111 11.31 8.70 -2.96
N GLU A 112 11.89 8.40 -1.81
CA GLU A 112 11.16 8.29 -0.55
C GLU A 112 10.48 9.62 -0.18
N ILE A 113 9.22 9.56 0.23
CA ILE A 113 8.47 10.76 0.62
C ILE A 113 8.88 11.13 2.06
N ARG A 114 9.35 12.36 2.21
CA ARG A 114 9.68 12.93 3.53
C ARG A 114 8.40 13.43 4.19
N ILE A 115 8.13 12.94 5.39
CA ILE A 115 6.96 13.30 6.20
C ILE A 115 7.45 13.71 7.59
N SER A 116 6.89 14.79 8.14
CA SER A 116 7.17 15.21 9.51
C SER A 116 6.49 14.24 10.49
N MET A 117 7.26 13.32 11.05
CA MET A 117 6.74 12.36 12.01
C MET A 117 6.33 13.00 13.34
N ASP A 118 6.92 14.13 13.72
CA ASP A 118 6.64 14.77 15.02
C ASP A 118 5.19 15.22 15.15
N GLU A 119 4.63 15.83 14.10
CA GLU A 119 3.22 16.27 14.09
C GLU A 119 2.26 15.08 14.09
N ILE A 120 2.58 14.03 13.31
CA ILE A 120 1.80 12.79 13.29
C ILE A 120 1.79 12.13 14.67
N ILE A 121 2.95 11.95 15.27
CA ILE A 121 3.10 11.36 16.61
C ILE A 121 2.31 12.17 17.65
N ALA A 122 2.45 13.50 17.63
CA ALA A 122 1.73 14.38 18.54
C ALA A 122 0.21 14.26 18.40
N ASN A 123 -0.30 14.08 17.16
CA ASN A 123 -1.73 13.95 16.89
C ASN A 123 -2.34 12.64 17.44
N PHE A 124 -1.58 11.55 17.48
CA PHE A 124 -2.08 10.24 17.91
C PHE A 124 -1.65 9.82 19.33
N ARG A 125 -0.67 10.50 19.91
CA ARG A 125 -0.20 10.20 21.28
C ARG A 125 -1.33 10.28 22.31
N GLY A 126 -1.40 9.30 23.20
CA GLY A 126 -2.38 9.23 24.29
C GLY A 126 -3.82 8.94 23.85
N ARG A 127 -4.06 8.65 22.57
CA ARG A 127 -5.41 8.36 22.05
C ARG A 127 -5.73 6.87 22.05
N THR A 128 -7.00 6.56 22.15
CA THR A 128 -7.55 5.23 21.88
C THR A 128 -7.92 5.15 20.39
N ILE A 129 -7.32 4.19 19.67
CA ILE A 129 -7.43 4.09 18.22
C ILE A 129 -7.96 2.71 17.85
N LEU A 130 -8.96 2.67 16.97
CA LEU A 130 -9.49 1.45 16.37
C LEU A 130 -8.98 1.33 14.93
N VAL A 131 -8.44 0.16 14.58
CA VAL A 131 -8.09 -0.20 13.20
C VAL A 131 -8.96 -1.37 12.78
N THR A 132 -9.84 -1.19 11.79
CA THR A 132 -10.59 -2.28 11.16
C THR A 132 -9.81 -2.82 9.97
N GLY A 133 -9.90 -4.13 9.71
CA GLY A 133 -9.01 -4.78 8.74
C GLY A 133 -7.56 -4.80 9.25
N ALA A 134 -7.40 -4.85 10.58
CA ALA A 134 -6.13 -4.72 11.28
C ALA A 134 -5.09 -5.78 10.89
N ALA A 135 -5.52 -6.97 10.53
CA ALA A 135 -4.64 -8.07 10.11
C ALA A 135 -4.32 -8.07 8.61
N GLY A 136 -4.90 -7.14 7.84
CA GLY A 136 -4.57 -6.92 6.42
C GLY A 136 -3.24 -6.18 6.24
N SER A 137 -2.76 -6.08 4.98
CA SER A 137 -1.46 -5.47 4.68
C SER A 137 -1.35 -4.00 5.11
N ILE A 138 -2.39 -3.19 4.91
CA ILE A 138 -2.41 -1.79 5.34
C ILE A 138 -2.69 -1.69 6.85
N GLY A 139 -3.71 -2.40 7.33
CA GLY A 139 -4.11 -2.35 8.73
C GLY A 139 -3.00 -2.77 9.69
N SER A 140 -2.28 -3.86 9.38
CA SER A 140 -1.16 -4.32 10.22
C SER A 140 0.01 -3.34 10.25
N GLU A 141 0.29 -2.69 9.14
CA GLU A 141 1.34 -1.66 9.10
C GLU A 141 0.93 -0.39 9.86
N LEU A 142 -0.34 0.05 9.73
CA LEU A 142 -0.85 1.13 10.59
C LEU A 142 -0.69 0.78 12.07
N CYS A 143 -1.01 -0.46 12.46
CA CYS A 143 -0.83 -0.92 13.84
C CYS A 143 0.63 -0.88 14.28
N ARG A 144 1.59 -1.31 13.44
CA ARG A 144 3.03 -1.24 13.74
C ARG A 144 3.51 0.18 13.96
N GLN A 145 3.13 1.10 13.07
CA GLN A 145 3.54 2.50 13.18
C GLN A 145 2.91 3.17 14.40
N LEU A 146 1.59 3.01 14.61
CA LEU A 146 0.89 3.55 15.78
C LEU A 146 1.45 3.01 17.10
N ALA A 147 1.95 1.77 17.11
CA ALA A 147 2.58 1.17 18.29
C ALA A 147 3.79 1.96 18.81
N THR A 148 4.46 2.72 17.93
CA THR A 148 5.62 3.55 18.28
C THR A 148 5.26 4.97 18.72
N PHE A 149 3.99 5.41 18.61
CA PHE A 149 3.57 6.79 18.82
C PHE A 149 3.12 7.10 20.25
N GLY A 150 3.16 6.12 21.15
CA GLY A 150 2.69 6.31 22.53
C GLY A 150 1.18 6.47 22.61
N VAL A 151 0.41 5.74 21.80
CA VAL A 151 -1.04 5.68 21.88
C VAL A 151 -1.49 5.12 23.24
N LYS A 152 -2.65 5.55 23.73
CA LYS A 152 -3.21 5.05 24.99
C LYS A 152 -3.60 3.59 24.89
N GLU A 153 -4.26 3.22 23.79
CA GLU A 153 -4.76 1.88 23.53
C GLU A 153 -5.02 1.70 22.03
N LEU A 154 -4.67 0.53 21.50
CA LEU A 154 -4.86 0.17 20.10
C LEU A 154 -5.82 -1.03 20.00
N ILE A 155 -6.98 -0.85 19.37
CA ILE A 155 -7.97 -1.89 19.15
C ILE A 155 -7.79 -2.42 17.72
N LEU A 156 -7.52 -3.70 17.61
CA LEU A 156 -7.29 -4.43 16.37
C LEU A 156 -8.55 -5.20 16.00
N PHE A 157 -9.28 -4.78 14.99
CA PHE A 157 -10.54 -5.43 14.60
C PHE A 157 -10.38 -6.08 13.21
N ASP A 158 -10.56 -7.39 13.12
CA ASP A 158 -10.47 -8.14 11.87
C ASP A 158 -11.30 -9.42 11.95
N ASN A 159 -11.75 -9.96 10.81
CA ASN A 159 -12.47 -11.23 10.76
C ASN A 159 -11.54 -12.43 10.53
N GLY A 160 -10.29 -12.21 10.17
CA GLY A 160 -9.27 -13.23 9.95
C GLY A 160 -8.59 -13.66 11.26
N GLU A 161 -8.98 -14.81 11.82
CA GLU A 161 -8.40 -15.30 13.10
C GLU A 161 -6.89 -15.52 13.00
N THR A 162 -6.43 -16.34 12.06
CA THR A 162 -5.00 -16.68 11.92
C THR A 162 -4.12 -15.47 11.62
N PRO A 163 -4.46 -14.56 10.66
CA PRO A 163 -3.70 -13.33 10.47
C PRO A 163 -3.67 -12.44 11.71
N MET A 164 -4.77 -12.37 12.47
CA MET A 164 -4.83 -11.63 13.73
C MET A 164 -3.92 -12.23 14.81
N HIS A 165 -3.89 -13.56 14.92
CA HIS A 165 -2.99 -14.25 15.85
C HIS A 165 -1.51 -13.93 15.53
N ASN A 166 -1.12 -13.98 14.26
CA ASN A 166 0.23 -13.63 13.84
C ASN A 166 0.60 -12.19 14.17
N LEU A 167 -0.31 -11.25 13.90
CA LEU A 167 -0.10 -9.83 14.24
C LEU A 167 0.01 -9.63 15.75
N ARG A 168 -0.81 -10.34 16.54
CA ARG A 168 -0.73 -10.31 18.01
C ARG A 168 0.64 -10.73 18.51
N LEU A 169 1.15 -11.88 18.07
CA LEU A 169 2.47 -12.36 18.47
C LEU A 169 3.59 -11.37 18.11
N GLU A 170 3.53 -10.81 16.90
CA GLU A 170 4.50 -9.80 16.46
C GLU A 170 4.48 -8.54 17.35
N LEU A 171 3.29 -8.03 17.70
CA LEU A 171 3.17 -6.83 18.53
C LEU A 171 3.58 -7.09 19.98
N GLU A 172 3.27 -8.26 20.55
CA GLU A 172 3.71 -8.68 21.88
C GLU A 172 5.26 -8.74 21.97
N GLU A 173 5.90 -9.27 20.93
CA GLU A 173 7.36 -9.39 20.87
C GLU A 173 8.06 -8.04 20.70
N ARG A 174 7.58 -7.22 19.72
CA ARG A 174 8.27 -5.98 19.34
C ARG A 174 7.93 -4.77 20.23
N TYR A 175 6.73 -4.74 20.79
CA TYR A 175 6.20 -3.61 21.54
C TYR A 175 5.60 -4.03 22.88
N PRO A 176 6.41 -4.57 23.81
CA PRO A 176 5.91 -5.19 25.05
C PRO A 176 5.20 -4.22 26.00
N THR A 177 5.37 -2.91 25.81
CA THR A 177 4.70 -1.86 26.61
C THR A 177 3.41 -1.35 25.97
N LEU A 178 3.11 -1.75 24.74
CA LEU A 178 1.90 -1.33 24.03
C LEU A 178 0.67 -1.99 24.65
N LYS A 179 -0.32 -1.18 25.04
CA LYS A 179 -1.65 -1.70 25.35
C LYS A 179 -2.44 -1.87 24.07
N PHE A 180 -2.71 -3.11 23.67
CA PHE A 180 -3.54 -3.40 22.49
C PHE A 180 -4.52 -4.54 22.76
N ILE A 181 -5.62 -4.56 22.01
CA ILE A 181 -6.72 -5.51 22.16
C ILE A 181 -7.08 -6.07 20.80
N PRO A 182 -6.76 -7.36 20.52
CA PRO A 182 -7.26 -8.03 19.34
C PRO A 182 -8.74 -8.41 19.49
N VAL A 183 -9.53 -8.06 18.48
CA VAL A 183 -10.96 -8.33 18.43
C VAL A 183 -11.30 -9.04 17.13
N ILE A 184 -11.74 -10.28 17.21
CA ILE A 184 -12.29 -10.99 16.06
C ILE A 184 -13.72 -10.52 15.82
N GLY A 185 -13.97 -9.99 14.62
CA GLY A 185 -15.29 -9.47 14.25
C GLY A 185 -15.35 -9.07 12.79
N ASP A 186 -16.58 -8.95 12.28
CA ASP A 186 -16.86 -8.60 10.89
C ASP A 186 -17.60 -7.26 10.84
N VAL A 187 -17.16 -6.34 9.99
CA VAL A 187 -17.78 -5.02 9.82
C VAL A 187 -19.22 -5.08 9.30
N ARG A 188 -19.62 -6.23 8.73
CA ARG A 188 -21.02 -6.49 8.31
C ARG A 188 -21.98 -6.71 9.47
N ILE A 189 -21.44 -6.88 10.70
CA ILE A 189 -22.24 -7.22 11.89
C ILE A 189 -22.30 -6.01 12.83
N PRO A 190 -23.37 -5.18 12.76
CA PRO A 190 -23.50 -3.96 13.55
C PRO A 190 -23.40 -4.18 15.08
N ALA A 191 -23.97 -5.27 15.60
CA ALA A 191 -23.91 -5.61 17.02
C ALA A 191 -22.48 -5.84 17.52
N ARG A 192 -21.58 -6.40 16.65
CA ARG A 192 -20.18 -6.61 17.02
C ARG A 192 -19.41 -5.30 17.05
N LEU A 193 -19.67 -4.41 16.11
CA LEU A 193 -19.15 -3.05 16.13
C LEU A 193 -19.64 -2.28 17.34
N ASP A 194 -20.94 -2.34 17.63
CA ASP A 194 -21.55 -1.71 18.78
C ASP A 194 -20.84 -2.09 20.10
N PHE A 195 -20.61 -3.38 20.29
CA PHE A 195 -19.86 -3.86 21.46
C PHE A 195 -18.48 -3.21 21.55
N VAL A 196 -17.74 -3.12 20.45
CA VAL A 196 -16.38 -2.56 20.41
C VAL A 196 -16.38 -1.08 20.72
N PHE A 197 -17.25 -0.30 20.06
CA PHE A 197 -17.32 1.15 20.25
C PHE A 197 -17.76 1.51 21.67
N ARG A 198 -18.78 0.82 22.19
CA ARG A 198 -19.27 1.02 23.55
C ARG A 198 -18.24 0.64 24.62
N THR A 199 -17.45 -0.42 24.39
CA THR A 199 -16.50 -0.92 25.39
C THR A 199 -15.23 -0.10 25.43
N TYR A 200 -14.71 0.30 24.26
CA TYR A 200 -13.36 0.87 24.16
C TYR A 200 -13.35 2.38 23.87
N HIS A 201 -14.48 2.96 23.46
CA HIS A 201 -14.63 4.39 23.16
C HIS A 201 -13.48 4.94 22.28
N PRO A 202 -13.26 4.42 21.06
CA PRO A 202 -12.18 4.90 20.19
C PRO A 202 -12.39 6.37 19.84
N GLN A 203 -11.31 7.16 19.89
CA GLN A 203 -11.29 8.56 19.47
C GLN A 203 -11.00 8.72 17.98
N VAL A 204 -10.21 7.79 17.42
CA VAL A 204 -9.86 7.74 16.01
C VAL A 204 -10.10 6.34 15.47
N VAL A 205 -10.66 6.25 14.27
CA VAL A 205 -10.92 4.99 13.58
C VAL A 205 -10.21 5.00 12.23
N PHE A 206 -9.30 4.05 12.01
CA PHE A 206 -8.77 3.75 10.68
C PHE A 206 -9.54 2.57 10.09
N HIS A 207 -10.29 2.84 9.02
CA HIS A 207 -11.11 1.83 8.37
C HIS A 207 -10.41 1.27 7.12
N ALA A 208 -9.69 0.15 7.30
CA ALA A 208 -8.99 -0.56 6.24
C ALA A 208 -9.63 -1.92 5.87
N ALA A 209 -10.73 -2.31 6.53
CA ALA A 209 -11.47 -3.52 6.20
C ALA A 209 -12.16 -3.38 4.84
N ALA A 210 -11.79 -4.20 3.86
CA ALA A 210 -12.39 -4.22 2.53
C ALA A 210 -12.00 -5.49 1.76
N TYR A 211 -12.84 -5.90 0.82
CA TYR A 211 -12.47 -6.85 -0.23
C TYR A 211 -11.90 -6.08 -1.43
N LYS A 212 -10.72 -6.48 -1.91
CA LYS A 212 -9.93 -5.72 -2.91
C LYS A 212 -9.61 -6.46 -4.21
N HIS A 213 -9.77 -7.78 -4.25
CA HIS A 213 -9.38 -8.57 -5.43
C HIS A 213 -10.43 -8.48 -6.53
N VAL A 214 -10.13 -7.70 -7.57
CA VAL A 214 -11.06 -7.39 -8.67
C VAL A 214 -11.69 -8.64 -9.28
N PRO A 215 -10.94 -9.67 -9.75
CA PRO A 215 -11.55 -10.83 -10.37
C PRO A 215 -12.50 -11.58 -9.43
N LEU A 216 -12.12 -11.73 -8.16
CA LEU A 216 -12.94 -12.42 -7.18
C LEU A 216 -14.23 -11.65 -6.87
N MET A 217 -14.17 -10.32 -6.87
CA MET A 217 -15.36 -9.48 -6.63
C MET A 217 -16.28 -9.39 -7.87
N GLU A 218 -15.75 -9.54 -9.07
CA GLU A 218 -16.57 -9.73 -10.28
C GLU A 218 -17.38 -11.05 -10.22
N GLU A 219 -16.82 -12.08 -9.62
CA GLU A 219 -17.51 -13.37 -9.39
C GLU A 219 -18.48 -13.31 -8.20
N ASN A 220 -18.18 -12.50 -7.19
CA ASN A 220 -18.92 -12.40 -5.93
C ASN A 220 -19.34 -10.94 -5.61
N PRO A 221 -20.16 -10.31 -6.46
CA PRO A 221 -20.46 -8.89 -6.35
C PRO A 221 -21.26 -8.52 -5.10
N CYS A 222 -22.14 -9.41 -4.62
CA CYS A 222 -22.89 -9.19 -3.39
C CYS A 222 -21.97 -9.09 -2.16
N GLU A 223 -20.96 -9.92 -2.08
CA GLU A 223 -19.98 -9.88 -0.99
C GLU A 223 -19.16 -8.58 -1.01
N ALA A 224 -18.82 -8.09 -2.21
CA ALA A 224 -18.16 -6.79 -2.35
C ALA A 224 -19.02 -5.64 -1.80
N VAL A 225 -20.32 -5.64 -2.10
CA VAL A 225 -21.27 -4.64 -1.57
C VAL A 225 -21.41 -4.76 -0.07
N LEU A 226 -21.63 -5.98 0.46
CA LEU A 226 -21.83 -6.20 1.89
C LEU A 226 -20.64 -5.77 2.72
N VAL A 227 -19.41 -6.02 2.26
CA VAL A 227 -18.21 -5.61 3.00
C VAL A 227 -17.86 -4.16 2.75
N ASN A 228 -17.75 -3.74 1.47
CA ASN A 228 -17.20 -2.44 1.14
C ASN A 228 -18.19 -1.29 1.30
N VAL A 229 -19.50 -1.52 1.07
CA VAL A 229 -20.54 -0.49 1.20
C VAL A 229 -21.23 -0.60 2.57
N ALA A 230 -21.90 -1.71 2.85
CA ALA A 230 -22.64 -1.86 4.10
C ALA A 230 -21.69 -1.90 5.32
N GLY A 231 -20.54 -2.56 5.22
CA GLY A 231 -19.53 -2.56 6.26
C GLY A 231 -18.97 -1.16 6.56
N THR A 232 -18.68 -0.36 5.52
CA THR A 232 -18.25 1.03 5.71
C THR A 232 -19.33 1.90 6.34
N ARG A 233 -20.59 1.76 5.89
CA ARG A 233 -21.73 2.42 6.50
C ARG A 233 -21.82 2.10 8.00
N ASN A 234 -21.80 0.83 8.36
CA ASN A 234 -21.90 0.40 9.76
C ASN A 234 -20.80 1.03 10.62
N VAL A 235 -19.55 1.09 10.13
CA VAL A 235 -18.44 1.73 10.86
C VAL A 235 -18.67 3.23 10.99
N ALA A 236 -19.08 3.92 9.91
CA ALA A 236 -19.32 5.35 9.91
C ALA A 236 -20.46 5.75 10.85
N ASP A 237 -21.57 4.99 10.84
CA ASP A 237 -22.72 5.22 11.71
C ASP A 237 -22.33 5.05 13.20
N LYS A 238 -21.51 4.03 13.51
CA LYS A 238 -20.99 3.85 14.87
C LYS A 238 -20.04 4.97 15.29
N CYS A 239 -19.26 5.52 14.35
CA CYS A 239 -18.43 6.69 14.66
C CYS A 239 -19.26 7.89 15.11
N ILE A 240 -20.43 8.12 14.52
CA ILE A 240 -21.35 9.19 14.94
C ILE A 240 -22.01 8.84 16.25
N GLU A 241 -22.57 7.66 16.37
CA GLU A 241 -23.28 7.19 17.57
C GLU A 241 -22.42 7.28 18.84
N TYR A 242 -21.12 7.01 18.71
CA TYR A 242 -20.17 7.00 19.84
C TYR A 242 -19.22 8.20 19.86
N ASP A 243 -19.57 9.28 19.16
CA ASP A 243 -18.83 10.55 19.21
C ASP A 243 -17.34 10.43 18.85
N VAL A 244 -16.98 9.56 17.93
CA VAL A 244 -15.62 9.44 17.41
C VAL A 244 -15.18 10.78 16.80
N GLU A 245 -13.98 11.25 17.11
CA GLU A 245 -13.48 12.53 16.60
C GLU A 245 -13.18 12.48 15.10
N LYS A 246 -12.60 11.37 14.65
CA LYS A 246 -12.15 11.20 13.27
C LYS A 246 -12.23 9.76 12.78
N MET A 247 -12.78 9.58 11.58
CA MET A 247 -12.72 8.33 10.84
C MET A 247 -11.91 8.52 9.57
N VAL A 248 -10.89 7.68 9.37
CA VAL A 248 -10.04 7.66 8.17
C VAL A 248 -10.36 6.41 7.37
N MET A 249 -10.96 6.60 6.20
CA MET A 249 -11.33 5.52 5.29
C MET A 249 -10.23 5.31 4.24
N ILE A 250 -9.76 4.08 4.11
CA ILE A 250 -8.83 3.70 3.04
C ILE A 250 -9.61 3.43 1.75
N SER A 251 -9.27 4.16 0.68
CA SER A 251 -9.82 3.98 -0.66
C SER A 251 -8.69 3.68 -1.68
N THR A 252 -9.03 3.71 -2.96
CA THR A 252 -8.17 3.23 -4.04
C THR A 252 -8.34 4.08 -5.31
N ASP A 253 -7.32 4.07 -6.19
CA ASP A 253 -7.38 4.56 -7.56
C ASP A 253 -8.52 3.92 -8.38
N LYS A 254 -8.90 2.68 -8.07
CA LYS A 254 -9.96 1.94 -8.77
C LYS A 254 -11.38 2.45 -8.51
N ALA A 255 -11.54 3.32 -7.50
CA ALA A 255 -12.79 4.06 -7.25
C ALA A 255 -13.01 5.21 -8.25
N VAL A 256 -11.97 5.58 -9.00
CA VAL A 256 -12.00 6.62 -10.03
C VAL A 256 -12.40 6.00 -11.37
N ASN A 257 -13.46 6.51 -12.02
CA ASN A 257 -14.00 5.95 -13.26
C ASN A 257 -14.01 4.40 -13.22
N PRO A 258 -14.75 3.78 -12.29
CA PRO A 258 -14.61 2.35 -12.03
C PRO A 258 -15.01 1.53 -13.25
N THR A 259 -14.24 0.46 -13.52
CA THR A 259 -14.49 -0.50 -14.59
C THR A 259 -14.87 -1.88 -14.06
N ASN A 260 -15.03 -1.99 -12.75
CA ASN A 260 -15.29 -3.23 -12.06
C ASN A 260 -16.12 -3.00 -10.80
N VAL A 261 -16.73 -4.07 -10.30
CA VAL A 261 -17.59 -4.06 -9.11
C VAL A 261 -16.81 -3.58 -7.88
N MET A 262 -15.60 -4.08 -7.64
CA MET A 262 -14.80 -3.71 -6.48
C MET A 262 -14.55 -2.19 -6.45
N GLY A 263 -14.10 -1.61 -7.55
CA GLY A 263 -13.88 -0.16 -7.66
C GLY A 263 -15.17 0.64 -7.45
N CYS A 264 -16.28 0.18 -8.03
CA CYS A 264 -17.59 0.81 -7.85
C CYS A 264 -18.06 0.76 -6.39
N THR A 265 -17.88 -0.38 -5.69
CA THR A 265 -18.22 -0.47 -4.25
C THR A 265 -17.39 0.46 -3.39
N LYS A 266 -16.11 0.67 -3.72
CA LYS A 266 -15.28 1.65 -3.03
C LYS A 266 -15.75 3.08 -3.29
N ARG A 267 -16.16 3.39 -4.54
CA ARG A 267 -16.75 4.70 -4.87
C ARG A 267 -18.06 4.94 -4.12
N LEU A 268 -18.93 3.95 -4.04
CA LEU A 268 -20.19 4.02 -3.27
C LEU A 268 -19.93 4.25 -1.77
N ALA A 269 -18.91 3.59 -1.21
CA ALA A 269 -18.48 3.84 0.16
C ALA A 269 -17.97 5.27 0.37
N GLU A 270 -17.19 5.82 -0.59
CA GLU A 270 -16.78 7.24 -0.57
C GLU A 270 -17.99 8.18 -0.61
N ILE A 271 -18.97 7.89 -1.46
CA ILE A 271 -20.20 8.69 -1.59
C ILE A 271 -20.95 8.71 -0.25
N TYR A 272 -21.11 7.55 0.39
CA TYR A 272 -21.76 7.47 1.68
C TYR A 272 -21.05 8.31 2.74
N VAL A 273 -19.76 8.07 2.93
CA VAL A 273 -18.96 8.74 3.97
C VAL A 273 -18.89 10.26 3.73
N GLN A 274 -18.72 10.69 2.48
CA GLN A 274 -18.66 12.09 2.12
C GLN A 274 -19.99 12.79 2.30
N SER A 275 -21.11 12.21 1.83
CA SER A 275 -22.44 12.81 1.97
C SER A 275 -22.86 12.92 3.43
N LEU A 276 -22.51 11.93 4.26
CA LEU A 276 -22.72 11.96 5.70
C LEU A 276 -21.92 13.08 6.36
N GLY A 277 -20.62 13.21 6.04
CA GLY A 277 -19.77 14.27 6.54
C GLY A 277 -20.28 15.67 6.17
N LEU A 278 -20.70 15.87 4.92
CA LEU A 278 -21.31 17.12 4.45
C LEU A 278 -22.63 17.42 5.20
N SER A 279 -23.45 16.41 5.45
CA SER A 279 -24.71 16.58 6.18
C SER A 279 -24.47 17.03 7.63
N ILE A 280 -23.40 16.53 8.26
CA ILE A 280 -22.98 16.98 9.61
C ILE A 280 -22.46 18.42 9.57
N GLU A 281 -21.57 18.76 8.64
CA GLU A 281 -21.01 20.12 8.47
C GLU A 281 -22.10 21.16 8.22
N GLN A 282 -23.17 20.77 7.53
CA GLN A 282 -24.33 21.61 7.26
C GLN A 282 -25.38 21.61 8.40
N GLY A 283 -25.13 20.90 9.49
CA GLY A 283 -26.05 20.82 10.65
C GLY A 283 -27.34 20.04 10.40
N ARG A 284 -27.41 19.29 9.28
CA ARG A 284 -28.61 18.47 8.95
C ARG A 284 -28.60 17.13 9.68
N THR A 285 -27.44 16.56 9.95
CA THR A 285 -27.25 15.35 10.74
C THR A 285 -26.51 15.70 12.03
N PRO A 286 -27.00 15.30 13.22
CA PRO A 286 -26.26 15.49 14.46
C PRO A 286 -24.97 14.67 14.45
N GLY A 287 -23.87 15.22 14.95
CA GLY A 287 -22.59 14.55 15.03
C GLY A 287 -21.42 15.53 15.00
N LYS A 288 -20.24 15.03 15.37
CA LYS A 288 -18.98 15.81 15.35
C LYS A 288 -17.83 15.09 14.65
N THR A 289 -18.06 13.87 14.19
CA THR A 289 -17.06 13.05 13.52
C THR A 289 -16.59 13.70 12.23
N ARG A 290 -15.27 13.84 12.07
CA ARG A 290 -14.65 14.27 10.81
C ARG A 290 -14.32 13.04 9.99
N PHE A 291 -14.75 13.04 8.73
CA PHE A 291 -14.50 11.95 7.81
C PHE A 291 -13.37 12.31 6.87
N VAL A 292 -12.38 11.41 6.79
CA VAL A 292 -11.22 11.54 5.93
C VAL A 292 -11.18 10.33 5.01
N THR A 293 -11.11 10.53 3.72
CA THR A 293 -10.91 9.46 2.74
C THR A 293 -9.54 9.61 2.10
N THR A 294 -8.81 8.51 1.91
CA THR A 294 -7.51 8.51 1.27
C THR A 294 -7.51 7.60 0.06
N ARG A 295 -7.13 8.13 -1.11
CA ARG A 295 -6.99 7.39 -2.38
C ARG A 295 -5.54 7.22 -2.75
N PHE A 296 -5.11 6.00 -3.01
CA PHE A 296 -3.81 5.67 -3.57
C PHE A 296 -3.88 4.39 -4.42
N GLY A 297 -2.84 4.16 -5.21
CA GLY A 297 -2.74 3.02 -6.11
C GLY A 297 -2.28 1.74 -5.43
N ASN A 298 -1.58 0.89 -6.19
CA ASN A 298 -1.13 -0.38 -5.63
C ASN A 298 -0.01 -0.19 -4.61
N VAL A 299 0.00 -1.04 -3.59
CA VAL A 299 1.09 -1.11 -2.63
C VAL A 299 1.92 -2.37 -2.87
N LEU A 300 3.24 -2.22 -2.79
CA LEU A 300 4.20 -3.28 -3.05
C LEU A 300 4.13 -4.37 -1.99
N GLY A 301 4.22 -5.63 -2.43
CA GLY A 301 4.31 -6.76 -1.50
C GLY A 301 3.03 -7.07 -0.71
N SER A 302 1.90 -6.41 -1.00
CA SER A 302 0.63 -6.72 -0.31
C SER A 302 0.14 -8.13 -0.66
N ASN A 303 -0.57 -8.75 0.28
CA ASN A 303 -1.10 -10.11 0.13
C ASN A 303 -1.91 -10.28 -1.15
N GLY A 304 -1.60 -11.33 -1.93
CA GLY A 304 -2.24 -11.65 -3.20
C GLY A 304 -1.94 -10.67 -4.34
N SER A 305 -0.98 -9.74 -4.19
CA SER A 305 -0.57 -8.82 -5.24
C SER A 305 0.40 -9.47 -6.24
N VAL A 306 0.79 -8.69 -7.25
CA VAL A 306 1.63 -9.15 -8.37
C VAL A 306 3.02 -9.63 -7.92
N ILE A 307 3.65 -8.98 -6.95
CA ILE A 307 5.01 -9.33 -6.49
C ILE A 307 5.06 -10.71 -5.82
N PRO A 308 4.25 -11.03 -4.80
CA PRO A 308 4.19 -12.38 -4.25
C PRO A 308 3.87 -13.45 -5.29
N ARG A 309 2.97 -13.15 -6.25
CA ARG A 309 2.63 -14.07 -7.34
C ARG A 309 3.83 -14.34 -8.25
N PHE A 310 4.54 -13.31 -8.69
CA PHE A 310 5.73 -13.48 -9.53
C PHE A 310 6.82 -14.26 -8.81
N ARG A 311 7.04 -13.97 -7.51
CA ARG A 311 8.01 -14.71 -6.69
C ARG A 311 7.67 -16.21 -6.63
N ASP A 312 6.40 -16.56 -6.40
CA ASP A 312 5.93 -17.94 -6.41
C ASP A 312 6.11 -18.61 -7.79
N GLN A 313 5.78 -17.92 -8.88
CA GLN A 313 5.97 -18.43 -10.23
C GLN A 313 7.45 -18.63 -10.57
N ILE A 314 8.32 -17.69 -10.23
CA ILE A 314 9.77 -17.78 -10.43
C ILE A 314 10.35 -18.96 -9.64
N SER A 315 9.95 -19.14 -8.36
CA SER A 315 10.43 -20.25 -7.53
C SER A 315 10.05 -21.63 -8.06
N LYS A 316 8.98 -21.70 -8.88
CA LYS A 316 8.51 -22.92 -9.56
C LYS A 316 9.13 -23.13 -10.96
N GLY A 317 10.03 -22.24 -11.40
CA GLY A 317 10.64 -22.30 -12.73
C GLY A 317 9.81 -21.63 -13.83
N GLY A 318 8.82 -20.84 -13.49
CA GLY A 318 7.96 -20.13 -14.44
C GLY A 318 6.80 -20.95 -15.02
N PRO A 319 6.12 -20.43 -16.06
CA PRO A 319 6.27 -19.08 -16.62
C PRO A 319 5.75 -18.00 -15.68
N VAL A 320 6.25 -16.77 -15.84
CA VAL A 320 5.68 -15.59 -15.17
C VAL A 320 4.55 -15.04 -16.03
N THR A 321 3.35 -14.90 -15.45
CA THR A 321 2.15 -14.50 -16.20
C THR A 321 1.84 -13.01 -16.00
N VAL A 322 1.77 -12.26 -17.10
CA VAL A 322 1.39 -10.85 -17.17
C VAL A 322 0.12 -10.72 -18.02
N THR A 323 -0.82 -9.88 -17.61
CA THR A 323 -2.11 -9.80 -18.30
C THR A 323 -2.06 -9.04 -19.63
N HIS A 324 -1.15 -8.08 -19.79
CA HIS A 324 -0.94 -7.37 -21.05
C HIS A 324 0.48 -6.78 -21.12
N PRO A 325 1.16 -6.75 -22.27
CA PRO A 325 2.52 -6.21 -22.37
C PRO A 325 2.63 -4.72 -22.00
N ASP A 326 1.59 -3.93 -22.23
CA ASP A 326 1.58 -2.50 -21.95
C ASP A 326 0.89 -2.11 -20.63
N ILE A 327 0.46 -3.09 -19.84
CA ILE A 327 -0.20 -2.80 -18.56
C ILE A 327 0.74 -2.07 -17.61
N THR A 328 0.26 -0.96 -17.07
CA THR A 328 1.01 -0.19 -16.08
C THR A 328 0.25 -0.09 -14.77
N ARG A 329 0.98 0.05 -13.66
CA ARG A 329 0.43 0.31 -12.34
C ARG A 329 1.29 1.32 -11.60
N PHE A 330 0.63 2.13 -10.78
CA PHE A 330 1.32 2.92 -9.77
C PHE A 330 1.68 2.05 -8.60
N PHE A 331 2.85 2.26 -8.03
CA PHE A 331 3.28 1.55 -6.84
C PHE A 331 3.80 2.49 -5.76
N MET A 332 3.59 2.08 -4.52
CA MET A 332 4.05 2.73 -3.31
C MET A 332 4.42 1.64 -2.30
N THR A 333 5.34 1.89 -1.40
CA THR A 333 5.58 0.94 -0.31
C THR A 333 4.45 0.99 0.72
N ILE A 334 4.20 -0.12 1.42
CA ILE A 334 3.15 -0.16 2.44
C ILE A 334 3.44 0.83 3.58
N PRO A 335 4.69 0.92 4.13
CA PRO A 335 5.03 1.91 5.15
C PRO A 335 4.80 3.35 4.69
N GLU A 336 5.19 3.69 3.45
CA GLU A 336 4.97 5.01 2.87
C GLU A 336 3.47 5.35 2.76
N ALA A 337 2.66 4.42 2.25
CA ALA A 337 1.21 4.60 2.15
C ALA A 337 0.59 4.88 3.52
N CYS A 338 0.99 4.14 4.55
CA CYS A 338 0.48 4.32 5.91
C CYS A 338 0.91 5.66 6.53
N ARG A 339 2.14 6.11 6.29
CA ARG A 339 2.59 7.45 6.71
C ARG A 339 1.76 8.56 6.07
N LEU A 340 1.51 8.49 4.76
CA LEU A 340 0.66 9.46 4.05
C LEU A 340 -0.79 9.43 4.52
N VAL A 341 -1.33 8.26 4.87
CA VAL A 341 -2.67 8.13 5.46
C VAL A 341 -2.73 8.85 6.80
N MET A 342 -1.73 8.69 7.65
CA MET A 342 -1.67 9.35 8.96
C MET A 342 -1.41 10.84 8.83
N GLU A 343 -0.62 11.27 7.85
CA GLU A 343 -0.41 12.69 7.52
C GLU A 343 -1.71 13.34 7.06
N ALA A 344 -2.44 12.72 6.12
CA ALA A 344 -3.75 13.17 5.68
C ALA A 344 -4.75 13.26 6.86
N ALA A 345 -4.71 12.28 7.76
CA ALA A 345 -5.52 12.31 8.98
C ALA A 345 -5.14 13.47 9.90
N THR A 346 -3.86 13.80 9.99
CA THR A 346 -3.35 14.89 10.84
C THR A 346 -3.72 16.26 10.28
N MET A 347 -3.52 16.50 8.98
CA MET A 347 -3.80 17.79 8.33
C MET A 347 -5.28 18.03 8.05
N SER A 348 -6.12 17.01 8.09
CA SER A 348 -7.54 17.14 7.75
C SER A 348 -8.29 18.03 8.73
N THR A 349 -9.01 19.00 8.17
CA THR A 349 -9.87 19.94 8.90
C THR A 349 -11.36 19.57 8.88
N GLY A 350 -11.75 18.62 8.01
CA GLY A 350 -13.16 18.25 7.85
C GLY A 350 -13.36 17.03 6.97
N ASN A 351 -14.43 17.06 6.19
CA ASN A 351 -14.82 16.00 5.25
C ASN A 351 -14.05 16.14 3.94
N GLN A 352 -12.93 15.43 3.79
CA GLN A 352 -12.01 15.59 2.67
C GLN A 352 -11.60 14.25 2.07
N ILE A 353 -11.43 14.22 0.73
CA ILE A 353 -10.84 13.10 0.00
C ILE A 353 -9.42 13.49 -0.40
N PHE A 354 -8.45 12.86 0.22
CA PHE A 354 -7.04 13.05 -0.09
C PHE A 354 -6.57 12.06 -1.15
N VAL A 355 -5.80 12.56 -2.10
CA VAL A 355 -5.22 11.79 -3.20
C VAL A 355 -3.71 11.90 -3.10
N PHE A 356 -3.03 10.75 -3.11
CA PHE A 356 -1.59 10.72 -3.02
C PHE A 356 -0.95 10.72 -4.41
N ASP A 357 0.10 11.52 -4.56
CA ASP A 357 0.94 11.47 -5.75
C ASP A 357 1.69 10.14 -5.78
N MET A 358 1.33 9.32 -6.75
CA MET A 358 1.88 7.99 -6.93
C MET A 358 3.19 7.97 -7.73
N GLY A 359 3.67 9.14 -8.19
CA GLY A 359 4.83 9.23 -9.07
C GLY A 359 4.58 8.59 -10.44
N GLU A 360 5.60 8.02 -11.04
CA GLU A 360 5.51 7.38 -12.34
C GLU A 360 4.91 5.98 -12.28
N SER A 361 4.14 5.62 -13.31
CA SER A 361 3.59 4.28 -13.44
C SER A 361 4.64 3.30 -13.97
N VAL A 362 4.62 2.07 -13.47
CA VAL A 362 5.57 1.02 -13.81
C VAL A 362 4.91 0.00 -14.74
N LYS A 363 5.56 -0.35 -15.86
CA LYS A 363 5.15 -1.47 -16.71
C LYS A 363 5.34 -2.79 -15.96
N ILE A 364 4.25 -3.57 -15.85
CA ILE A 364 4.28 -4.86 -15.14
C ILE A 364 5.20 -5.87 -15.81
N ALA A 365 5.35 -5.82 -17.14
CA ALA A 365 6.31 -6.65 -17.85
C ALA A 365 7.77 -6.32 -17.48
N HIS A 366 8.11 -5.04 -17.23
CA HIS A 366 9.44 -4.67 -16.74
C HIS A 366 9.67 -5.16 -15.30
N LEU A 367 8.64 -5.03 -14.45
CA LEU A 367 8.71 -5.57 -13.09
C LEU A 367 8.98 -7.09 -13.11
N ALA A 368 8.29 -7.84 -14.00
CA ALA A 368 8.50 -9.27 -14.16
C ALA A 368 9.96 -9.59 -14.55
N ARG A 369 10.51 -8.90 -15.55
CA ARG A 369 11.90 -9.08 -15.97
C ARG A 369 12.89 -8.81 -14.84
N ARG A 370 12.72 -7.70 -14.13
CA ARG A 370 13.56 -7.36 -12.97
C ARG A 370 13.52 -8.41 -11.88
N MET A 371 12.34 -8.95 -11.58
CA MET A 371 12.21 -10.00 -10.57
C MET A 371 12.86 -11.33 -10.99
N ILE A 372 12.76 -11.69 -12.26
CA ILE A 372 13.45 -12.87 -12.81
C ILE A 372 14.97 -12.69 -12.70
N SER A 373 15.48 -11.52 -13.09
CA SER A 373 16.92 -11.21 -13.00
C SER A 373 17.42 -11.20 -11.55
N LEU A 374 16.66 -10.63 -10.60
CA LEU A 374 16.98 -10.67 -9.17
C LEU A 374 17.04 -12.08 -8.58
N ALA A 375 16.28 -13.00 -9.15
CA ALA A 375 16.30 -14.41 -8.76
C ALA A 375 17.45 -15.20 -9.42
N GLY A 376 18.31 -14.55 -10.22
CA GLY A 376 19.46 -15.18 -10.89
C GLY A 376 19.14 -15.86 -12.21
N PHE A 377 17.97 -15.61 -12.77
CA PHE A 377 17.55 -16.21 -14.05
C PHE A 377 17.58 -15.18 -15.18
N GLU A 378 17.78 -15.64 -16.41
CA GLU A 378 17.70 -14.80 -17.61
C GLU A 378 16.26 -14.76 -18.14
N PRO A 379 15.63 -13.55 -18.19
CA PRO A 379 14.28 -13.41 -18.73
C PRO A 379 14.19 -13.91 -20.17
N GLU A 380 13.09 -14.59 -20.50
CA GLU A 380 12.76 -15.19 -21.80
C GLU A 380 13.64 -16.39 -22.22
N LYS A 381 14.73 -16.65 -21.54
CA LYS A 381 15.58 -17.81 -21.76
C LYS A 381 15.36 -18.90 -20.72
N ASP A 382 15.57 -18.58 -19.44
CA ASP A 382 15.39 -19.51 -18.33
C ASP A 382 13.93 -19.51 -17.86
N ILE A 383 13.31 -18.31 -17.78
CA ILE A 383 11.93 -18.12 -17.37
C ILE A 383 11.20 -17.24 -18.39
N ARG A 384 10.18 -17.78 -19.02
CA ARG A 384 9.34 -17.07 -20.00
C ARG A 384 8.34 -16.16 -19.30
N ILE A 385 7.98 -15.05 -19.98
CA ILE A 385 6.87 -14.20 -19.61
C ILE A 385 5.70 -14.47 -20.56
N GLU A 386 4.59 -14.96 -20.04
CA GLU A 386 3.39 -15.26 -20.81
C GLU A 386 2.33 -14.16 -20.62
N TYR A 387 1.70 -13.75 -21.74
CA TYR A 387 0.65 -12.75 -21.73
C TYR A 387 -0.72 -13.44 -21.80
N THR A 388 -1.52 -13.28 -20.74
CA THR A 388 -2.77 -14.03 -20.54
C THR A 388 -4.03 -13.31 -21.02
N GLY A 389 -3.93 -12.04 -21.43
CA GLY A 389 -5.06 -11.15 -21.67
C GLY A 389 -5.55 -10.45 -20.40
N LEU A 390 -6.21 -9.28 -20.58
CA LEU A 390 -6.79 -8.54 -19.47
C LEU A 390 -7.93 -9.33 -18.82
N ARG A 391 -7.98 -9.31 -17.50
CA ARG A 391 -9.01 -9.99 -16.71
C ARG A 391 -10.30 -9.16 -16.66
N PRO A 392 -11.45 -9.77 -16.30
CA PRO A 392 -12.68 -9.03 -16.08
C PRO A 392 -12.48 -7.85 -15.14
N GLY A 393 -12.94 -6.67 -15.56
CA GLY A 393 -12.82 -5.43 -14.80
C GLY A 393 -11.45 -4.77 -14.77
N GLU A 394 -10.44 -5.36 -15.39
CA GLU A 394 -9.06 -4.85 -15.33
C GLU A 394 -8.84 -3.69 -16.31
N LYS A 395 -8.27 -2.58 -15.82
CA LYS A 395 -7.82 -1.45 -16.65
C LYS A 395 -6.42 -1.70 -17.18
N LEU A 396 -6.15 -1.24 -18.41
CA LEU A 396 -4.78 -1.20 -18.94
C LEU A 396 -3.93 -0.17 -18.17
N TYR A 397 -4.51 1.01 -17.91
CA TYR A 397 -3.91 2.11 -17.12
C TYR A 397 -4.85 2.50 -16.00
N GLU A 398 -4.31 2.74 -14.81
CA GLU A 398 -5.08 3.24 -13.66
C GLU A 398 -4.99 4.76 -13.57
N GLU A 399 -6.04 5.37 -13.01
CA GLU A 399 -6.17 6.80 -12.83
C GLU A 399 -6.33 7.10 -11.34
N VAL A 400 -5.58 8.05 -10.81
CA VAL A 400 -5.70 8.47 -9.40
C VAL A 400 -6.81 9.53 -9.25
N LEU A 401 -7.06 10.29 -10.31
CA LEU A 401 -8.10 11.32 -10.43
C LEU A 401 -8.88 11.11 -11.73
N SER A 402 -10.18 11.43 -11.72
CA SER A 402 -10.94 11.52 -12.95
C SER A 402 -10.63 12.83 -13.69
N ASN A 403 -10.83 12.85 -15.00
CA ASN A 403 -10.68 14.07 -15.83
C ASN A 403 -11.61 15.23 -15.39
N LYS A 404 -12.64 14.94 -14.59
CA LYS A 404 -13.61 15.90 -14.06
C LYS A 404 -13.30 16.36 -12.63
N GLU A 405 -12.35 15.71 -11.96
CA GLU A 405 -11.96 16.07 -10.61
C GLU A 405 -10.84 17.12 -10.64
N ASN A 406 -11.11 18.28 -10.09
CA ASN A 406 -10.09 19.27 -9.77
C ASN A 406 -9.48 18.95 -8.42
N THR A 407 -8.23 19.36 -8.18
CA THR A 407 -7.58 19.20 -6.90
C THR A 407 -7.20 20.54 -6.29
N LEU A 408 -7.18 20.57 -4.95
CA LEU A 408 -6.58 21.64 -4.17
C LEU A 408 -5.24 21.16 -3.61
N PRO A 409 -4.22 22.04 -3.57
CA PRO A 409 -2.96 21.73 -2.90
C PRO A 409 -3.18 21.61 -1.38
N THR A 410 -2.27 20.90 -0.72
CA THR A 410 -2.16 20.88 0.74
C THR A 410 -0.81 21.44 1.16
N THR A 411 -0.52 21.42 2.45
CA THR A 411 0.81 21.75 3.00
C THR A 411 1.88 20.72 2.62
N HIS A 412 1.46 19.54 2.15
CA HIS A 412 2.34 18.46 1.73
C HIS A 412 2.31 18.29 0.20
N ASP A 413 3.47 18.37 -0.48
CA ASP A 413 3.58 18.38 -1.95
C ASP A 413 3.00 17.13 -2.63
N ARG A 414 3.02 15.99 -1.94
CA ARG A 414 2.56 14.68 -2.45
C ARG A 414 1.12 14.34 -2.07
N ILE A 415 0.43 15.24 -1.37
CA ILE A 415 -0.97 15.05 -0.96
C ILE A 415 -1.80 16.19 -1.53
N ARG A 416 -2.88 15.85 -2.21
CA ARG A 416 -3.85 16.81 -2.76
C ARG A 416 -5.25 16.46 -2.27
N ILE A 417 -6.15 17.44 -2.23
CA ILE A 417 -7.56 17.23 -1.92
C ILE A 417 -8.33 17.16 -3.23
N ALA A 418 -9.05 16.07 -3.47
CA ALA A 418 -9.93 15.94 -4.63
C ALA A 418 -11.23 16.71 -4.40
N LYS A 419 -11.64 17.49 -5.40
CA LYS A 419 -13.00 18.03 -5.49
C LYS A 419 -13.84 17.05 -6.30
N VAL A 420 -14.70 16.31 -5.63
CA VAL A 420 -15.58 15.33 -6.26
C VAL A 420 -17.02 15.83 -6.31
N ARG A 421 -17.86 15.20 -7.12
CA ARG A 421 -19.29 15.47 -7.12
C ARG A 421 -19.87 15.14 -5.73
N GLU A 422 -20.63 16.07 -5.19
CA GLU A 422 -21.38 15.90 -3.95
C GLU A 422 -22.70 15.17 -4.19
N TYR A 423 -23.12 14.39 -3.21
CA TYR A 423 -24.38 13.66 -3.20
C TYR A 423 -25.19 14.03 -1.96
N ASP A 424 -26.50 13.98 -2.09
CA ASP A 424 -27.39 14.13 -0.92
C ASP A 424 -27.24 12.91 -0.01
N TYR A 425 -27.18 13.15 1.32
CA TYR A 425 -27.00 12.07 2.29
C TYR A 425 -28.21 11.13 2.34
N GLY A 426 -29.43 11.67 2.24
CA GLY A 426 -30.65 10.86 2.24
C GLY A 426 -30.69 9.89 1.06
N GLU A 427 -30.32 10.39 -0.14
CA GLU A 427 -30.20 9.55 -1.34
C GLU A 427 -29.10 8.49 -1.18
N ALA A 428 -27.93 8.88 -0.68
CA ALA A 428 -26.80 7.96 -0.49
C ALA A 428 -27.13 6.87 0.55
N CYS A 429 -27.84 7.23 1.62
CA CYS A 429 -28.30 6.29 2.63
C CYS A 429 -29.29 5.28 2.05
N GLY A 430 -30.32 5.77 1.32
CA GLY A 430 -31.30 4.90 0.67
C GLY A 430 -30.68 3.94 -0.34
N VAL A 431 -29.72 4.41 -1.13
CA VAL A 431 -28.97 3.55 -2.07
C VAL A 431 -28.16 2.48 -1.32
N ALA A 432 -27.47 2.83 -0.23
CA ALA A 432 -26.69 1.86 0.54
C ALA A 432 -27.59 0.78 1.17
N GLU A 433 -28.76 1.14 1.67
CA GLU A 433 -29.75 0.20 2.23
C GLU A 433 -30.36 -0.72 1.17
N GLU A 434 -30.71 -0.17 0.01
CA GLU A 434 -31.23 -0.95 -1.10
C GLU A 434 -30.17 -1.91 -1.65
N LEU A 435 -28.94 -1.46 -1.82
CA LEU A 435 -27.81 -2.31 -2.23
C LEU A 435 -27.56 -3.46 -1.23
N GLU A 436 -27.59 -3.19 0.06
CA GLU A 436 -27.46 -4.23 1.08
C GLU A 436 -28.60 -5.23 0.99
N THR A 437 -29.85 -4.76 0.83
CA THR A 437 -31.03 -5.63 0.70
C THR A 437 -30.95 -6.53 -0.51
N LEU A 438 -30.62 -5.97 -1.68
CA LEU A 438 -30.45 -6.73 -2.94
C LEU A 438 -29.31 -7.74 -2.82
N SER A 439 -28.20 -7.35 -2.17
CA SER A 439 -27.05 -8.24 -1.97
C SER A 439 -27.38 -9.42 -1.06
N ARG A 440 -28.12 -9.19 0.03
CA ARG A 440 -28.56 -10.26 0.95
C ARG A 440 -29.53 -11.25 0.29
N LYS A 441 -30.33 -10.79 -0.69
CA LYS A 441 -31.23 -11.62 -1.51
C LYS A 441 -30.54 -12.23 -2.74
N VAL A 442 -29.27 -11.86 -3.01
CA VAL A 442 -28.49 -12.29 -4.17
C VAL A 442 -29.15 -11.84 -5.51
N GLU A 443 -29.84 -10.70 -5.50
CA GLU A 443 -30.48 -10.09 -6.69
C GLU A 443 -29.46 -9.28 -7.50
N ILE A 444 -28.47 -10.00 -8.08
CA ILE A 444 -27.32 -9.41 -8.76
C ILE A 444 -27.69 -8.43 -9.89
N PRO A 445 -28.62 -8.74 -10.82
CA PRO A 445 -28.96 -7.83 -11.91
C PRO A 445 -29.43 -6.46 -11.43
N ASP A 446 -30.32 -6.42 -10.45
CA ASP A 446 -30.90 -5.17 -9.93
C ASP A 446 -29.87 -4.40 -9.11
N MET A 447 -29.05 -5.11 -8.34
CA MET A 447 -27.93 -4.53 -7.61
C MET A 447 -26.93 -3.84 -8.57
N ILE A 448 -26.53 -4.49 -9.67
CA ILE A 448 -25.61 -3.89 -10.65
C ILE A 448 -26.24 -2.68 -11.36
N ARG A 449 -27.53 -2.75 -11.72
CA ARG A 449 -28.26 -1.59 -12.30
C ARG A 449 -28.29 -0.42 -11.34
N LEU A 450 -28.54 -0.67 -10.06
CA LEU A 450 -28.52 0.37 -9.02
C LEU A 450 -27.14 0.98 -8.87
N MET A 451 -26.08 0.16 -8.83
CA MET A 451 -24.70 0.64 -8.79
C MET A 451 -24.38 1.56 -9.99
N LYS A 452 -24.73 1.17 -11.21
CA LYS A 452 -24.48 1.96 -12.43
C LYS A 452 -25.31 3.26 -12.48
N ARG A 453 -26.54 3.22 -11.99
CA ARG A 453 -27.39 4.41 -11.88
C ARG A 453 -26.82 5.43 -10.90
N THR A 454 -26.29 4.95 -9.77
CA THR A 454 -25.74 5.82 -8.70
C THR A 454 -24.36 6.36 -9.06
N VAL A 455 -23.56 5.55 -9.75
CA VAL A 455 -22.19 5.88 -10.21
C VAL A 455 -22.18 5.81 -11.74
N PRO A 456 -22.61 6.88 -12.47
CA PRO A 456 -22.70 6.87 -13.93
C PRO A 456 -21.35 6.64 -14.64
N GLU A 457 -20.25 6.92 -13.94
CA GLU A 457 -18.87 6.66 -14.40
C GLU A 457 -18.50 5.18 -14.38
N PHE A 458 -19.27 4.33 -13.71
CA PHE A 458 -19.06 2.89 -13.69
C PHE A 458 -19.42 2.28 -15.04
N LYS A 459 -18.37 1.98 -15.83
CA LYS A 459 -18.45 1.29 -17.10
C LYS A 459 -17.67 -0.01 -17.02
N SER A 460 -18.37 -1.13 -17.04
CA SER A 460 -17.74 -2.45 -16.95
C SER A 460 -16.81 -2.68 -18.15
N LYS A 461 -15.68 -3.38 -17.93
CA LYS A 461 -14.76 -3.77 -19.01
C LYS A 461 -14.40 -5.24 -18.90
N ASN A 462 -14.50 -5.96 -20.01
CA ASN A 462 -14.24 -7.40 -20.07
C ASN A 462 -15.05 -8.20 -19.04
N SER A 463 -16.26 -7.71 -18.70
CA SER A 463 -17.08 -8.27 -17.63
C SER A 463 -18.46 -8.65 -18.16
N LYS A 464 -19.06 -9.69 -17.60
CA LYS A 464 -20.45 -10.05 -17.87
C LYS A 464 -21.47 -8.95 -17.54
N TYR A 465 -21.04 -7.93 -16.82
CA TYR A 465 -21.89 -6.79 -16.43
C TYR A 465 -21.91 -5.65 -17.43
N GLU A 466 -21.20 -5.75 -18.55
CA GLU A 466 -21.27 -4.80 -19.68
C GLU A 466 -22.68 -4.69 -20.26
N ILE A 467 -23.47 -5.75 -20.16
CA ILE A 467 -24.87 -5.76 -20.63
C ILE A 467 -25.76 -4.74 -19.91
N TYR A 468 -25.30 -4.16 -18.81
CA TYR A 468 -26.02 -3.13 -18.04
C TYR A 468 -25.42 -1.71 -18.20
N ASP A 469 -24.44 -1.50 -19.10
CA ASP A 469 -23.75 -0.22 -19.33
C ASP A 469 -24.61 0.82 -20.04
#